data_3e965b18ad85a41f6afb6751dddfa0c7
#
_entry.id   3e965b18ad85a41f6afb6751dddfa0c7
#
_cell.length_a   1.000
_cell.length_b   1.000
_cell.length_c   1.000
_cell.angle_alpha   90.00
_cell.angle_beta   90.00
_cell.angle_gamma   90.00
#
_symmetry.space_group_name_H-M   'P 1'
#
loop_
_entity.id
_entity.type
_entity.pdbx_description
1 polymer ?
#
loop_
_entity_poly.entity_id
_entity_poly.type
_entity_poly.pdbx_seq_one_letter_code
_entity_poly.pdbx_strand_id
1 'polypeptide(L)'
;DYALGLIFSRQYKIGRIYDVLYLCRRWEGNSDAALSIEQTNANNHYKDSLRTRELGIRKKYTEELKNRNEIKRFIDSQLACWPLAHHNHEALQTVQTKELSINGYTFVVQCNAQRAVSTTAKVDKDSIQARPCFLCKENQPKEQKALETITANRICVNPYPILPDHLTIAHKDHIPQLMDENIFSYDDVRAFVQKYPDYALFYNGAHCGASAPDHLHLQGVRKTDVPIIPNVQQLITHAQTIDIRSMYFPYLEEEEDYPLECSRIYLNTKDYPCPLVILSSNTHYD
;
A
#
# COMPACT_ATOMS: atom_id res chain seq x y z
N ASP A 1 31.70 -10.30 -9.97
CA ASP A 1 31.12 -11.64 -10.19
C ASP A 1 30.34 -12.17 -9.00
N TYR A 2 30.85 -12.01 -7.74
CA TYR A 2 30.16 -12.49 -6.55
C TYR A 2 28.79 -11.80 -6.32
N ALA A 3 28.73 -10.48 -6.42
CA ALA A 3 27.50 -9.71 -6.31
C ALA A 3 26.48 -10.11 -7.39
N LEU A 4 26.95 -10.31 -8.62
CA LEU A 4 26.10 -10.75 -9.74
C LEU A 4 25.48 -12.13 -9.46
N GLY A 5 26.29 -13.08 -8.94
CA GLY A 5 25.80 -14.40 -8.54
C GLY A 5 24.71 -14.35 -7.46
N LEU A 6 24.83 -13.45 -6.49
CA LEU A 6 23.81 -13.24 -5.47
C LEU A 6 22.50 -12.68 -6.08
N ILE A 7 22.60 -11.73 -7.02
CA ILE A 7 21.42 -11.14 -7.69
C ILE A 7 20.70 -12.20 -8.54
N PHE A 8 21.44 -12.95 -9.37
CA PHE A 8 20.84 -14.02 -10.19
C PHE A 8 20.16 -15.09 -9.34
N SER A 9 20.72 -15.44 -8.19
CA SER A 9 20.11 -16.46 -7.31
C SER A 9 18.80 -16.06 -6.64
N ARG A 10 18.34 -14.80 -6.79
CA ARG A 10 16.99 -14.37 -6.36
C ARG A 10 15.90 -14.94 -7.27
N GLN A 11 16.18 -15.05 -8.56
CA GLN A 11 15.17 -15.41 -9.58
C GLN A 11 15.40 -16.79 -10.17
N TYR A 12 16.64 -17.27 -10.14
CA TYR A 12 17.04 -18.53 -10.79
C TYR A 12 17.64 -19.51 -9.79
N LYS A 13 17.31 -20.77 -9.96
CA LYS A 13 18.02 -21.84 -9.24
C LYS A 13 19.42 -21.98 -9.84
N ILE A 14 20.44 -21.79 -9.02
CA ILE A 14 21.84 -22.00 -9.42
C ILE A 14 22.17 -23.47 -9.18
N GLY A 15 22.33 -24.21 -10.28
CA GLY A 15 22.80 -25.60 -10.23
C GLY A 15 24.31 -25.68 -10.08
N ARG A 16 24.79 -26.78 -9.50
CA ARG A 16 26.23 -27.10 -9.47
C ARG A 16 26.56 -28.01 -10.64
N ILE A 17 27.58 -27.62 -11.44
CA ILE A 17 28.15 -28.48 -12.47
C ILE A 17 29.38 -29.17 -11.82
N TYR A 18 29.38 -30.48 -11.86
CA TYR A 18 30.45 -31.30 -11.24
C TYR A 18 31.60 -31.56 -12.19
N ASP A 19 31.41 -31.30 -13.48
CA ASP A 19 32.48 -31.47 -14.46
C ASP A 19 33.49 -30.33 -14.39
N VAL A 20 34.74 -30.64 -14.66
CA VAL A 20 35.81 -29.65 -14.72
C VAL A 20 35.70 -28.90 -16.05
N LEU A 21 35.15 -27.69 -15.97
CA LEU A 21 34.91 -26.84 -17.17
C LEU A 21 36.15 -26.07 -17.60
N TYR A 22 37.04 -25.74 -16.68
CA TYR A 22 38.35 -25.16 -16.97
C TYR A 22 39.35 -25.40 -15.85
N LEU A 23 40.65 -25.37 -16.19
CA LEU A 23 41.75 -25.46 -15.26
C LEU A 23 42.35 -24.08 -15.01
N CYS A 24 42.28 -23.61 -13.78
CA CYS A 24 42.92 -22.35 -13.38
C CYS A 24 44.39 -22.62 -13.00
N ARG A 25 45.33 -22.12 -13.80
CA ARG A 25 46.76 -22.20 -13.50
C ARG A 25 47.13 -21.13 -12.47
N ARG A 26 47.63 -21.55 -11.32
CA ARG A 26 48.17 -20.64 -10.31
C ARG A 26 49.68 -20.55 -10.45
N TRP A 27 50.24 -19.34 -10.45
CA TRP A 27 51.68 -19.06 -10.46
C TRP A 27 51.97 -17.84 -9.57
N GLU A 28 53.23 -17.60 -9.22
CA GLU A 28 53.63 -16.53 -8.29
C GLU A 28 53.19 -15.11 -8.70
N GLY A 29 52.98 -14.87 -9.97
CA GLY A 29 52.44 -13.59 -10.49
C GLY A 29 50.92 -13.52 -10.55
N ASN A 30 50.17 -14.48 -10.02
CA ASN A 30 48.72 -14.45 -10.03
C ASN A 30 48.21 -13.47 -8.94
N SER A 31 47.23 -12.62 -9.30
CA SER A 31 46.65 -11.59 -8.45
C SER A 31 46.18 -12.11 -7.07
N ASP A 32 45.76 -13.39 -7.02
CA ASP A 32 45.29 -13.99 -5.76
C ASP A 32 46.45 -14.50 -4.85
N ALA A 33 47.63 -14.76 -5.42
CA ALA A 33 48.80 -15.24 -4.66
C ALA A 33 49.59 -14.09 -4.00
N ALA A 34 49.36 -12.85 -4.45
CA ALA A 34 50.11 -11.68 -4.00
C ALA A 34 49.34 -10.81 -2.98
N LEU A 35 48.13 -11.23 -2.56
CA LEU A 35 47.31 -10.47 -1.59
C LEU A 35 47.91 -10.54 -0.19
N SER A 36 48.12 -9.39 0.43
CA SER A 36 48.44 -9.33 1.85
C SER A 36 47.26 -9.84 2.70
N ILE A 37 47.54 -10.14 3.98
CA ILE A 37 46.49 -10.57 4.94
C ILE A 37 45.45 -9.45 5.06
N GLU A 38 45.86 -8.17 5.08
CA GLU A 38 44.96 -7.01 5.16
C GLU A 38 44.06 -6.94 3.93
N GLN A 39 44.60 -7.13 2.73
CA GLN A 39 43.83 -7.14 1.49
C GLN A 39 42.84 -8.31 1.45
N THR A 40 43.28 -9.49 1.90
CA THR A 40 42.40 -10.66 2.01
C THR A 40 41.24 -10.41 2.98
N ASN A 41 41.53 -9.81 4.15
CA ASN A 41 40.51 -9.45 5.13
C ASN A 41 39.57 -8.38 4.59
N ALA A 42 40.07 -7.34 3.92
CA ALA A 42 39.24 -6.31 3.28
C ALA A 42 38.30 -6.93 2.24
N ASN A 43 38.78 -7.82 1.39
CA ASN A 43 37.95 -8.53 0.41
C ASN A 43 36.90 -9.42 1.08
N ASN A 44 37.21 -10.07 2.18
CA ASN A 44 36.24 -10.89 2.93
C ASN A 44 35.18 -10.00 3.60
N HIS A 45 35.56 -8.90 4.23
CA HIS A 45 34.62 -7.93 4.79
C HIS A 45 33.67 -7.39 3.72
N TYR A 46 34.21 -7.06 2.53
CA TYR A 46 33.36 -6.62 1.42
C TYR A 46 32.35 -7.70 1.00
N LYS A 47 32.79 -8.95 0.86
CA LYS A 47 31.90 -10.07 0.52
C LYS A 47 30.84 -10.30 1.60
N ASP A 48 31.20 -10.17 2.86
CA ASP A 48 30.26 -10.34 3.99
C ASP A 48 29.26 -9.19 4.06
N SER A 49 29.66 -7.97 3.73
CA SER A 49 28.72 -6.84 3.61
C SER A 49 27.69 -7.07 2.49
N LEU A 50 28.12 -7.60 1.34
CA LEU A 50 27.22 -7.98 0.25
C LEU A 50 26.25 -9.10 0.66
N ARG A 51 26.73 -10.12 1.38
CA ARG A 51 25.89 -11.20 1.90
C ARG A 51 24.86 -10.70 2.88
N THR A 52 25.27 -9.87 3.83
CA THR A 52 24.39 -9.29 4.84
C THR A 52 23.28 -8.47 4.20
N ARG A 53 23.64 -7.61 3.24
CA ARG A 53 22.67 -6.85 2.46
C ARG A 53 21.69 -7.75 1.70
N GLU A 54 22.20 -8.80 1.06
CA GLU A 54 21.37 -9.74 0.31
C GLU A 54 20.40 -10.52 1.21
N LEU A 55 20.86 -10.96 2.39
CA LEU A 55 20.00 -11.61 3.37
C LEU A 55 18.87 -10.69 3.86
N GLY A 56 19.18 -9.41 4.09
CA GLY A 56 18.18 -8.40 4.42
C GLY A 56 17.10 -8.26 3.33
N ILE A 57 17.52 -8.16 2.07
CA ILE A 57 16.59 -8.08 0.92
C ILE A 57 15.71 -9.34 0.84
N ARG A 58 16.29 -10.53 1.00
CA ARG A 58 15.54 -11.79 0.95
C ARG A 58 14.57 -11.94 2.11
N LYS A 59 14.96 -11.51 3.31
CA LYS A 59 14.09 -11.52 4.49
C LYS A 59 12.88 -10.60 4.25
N LYS A 60 13.10 -9.38 3.78
CA LYS A 60 12.05 -8.42 3.43
C LYS A 60 11.09 -9.01 2.37
N TYR A 61 11.64 -9.54 1.28
CA TYR A 61 10.83 -10.16 0.21
C TYR A 61 10.01 -11.36 0.71
N THR A 62 10.58 -12.19 1.57
CA THR A 62 9.88 -13.34 2.15
C THR A 62 8.73 -12.88 3.06
N GLU A 63 8.93 -11.83 3.85
CA GLU A 63 7.89 -11.26 4.71
C GLU A 63 6.78 -10.61 3.90
N GLU A 64 7.11 -9.85 2.86
CA GLU A 64 6.14 -9.27 1.93
C GLU A 64 5.29 -10.35 1.25
N LEU A 65 5.91 -11.44 0.79
CA LEU A 65 5.21 -12.56 0.18
C LEU A 65 4.29 -13.27 1.18
N LYS A 66 4.72 -13.41 2.43
CA LYS A 66 3.92 -13.99 3.51
C LYS A 66 2.69 -13.12 3.79
N ASN A 67 2.87 -11.81 3.89
CA ASN A 67 1.79 -10.85 4.14
C ASN A 67 0.78 -10.80 2.97
N ARG A 68 1.28 -10.81 1.74
CA ARG A 68 0.44 -10.92 0.52
C ARG A 68 -0.40 -12.20 0.55
N ASN A 69 0.19 -13.32 0.90
CA ASN A 69 -0.49 -14.61 1.00
C ASN A 69 -1.48 -14.65 2.17
N GLU A 70 -1.22 -13.92 3.26
CA GLU A 70 -2.14 -13.82 4.41
C GLU A 70 -3.45 -13.15 3.96
N ILE A 71 -3.38 -11.96 3.36
CA ILE A 71 -4.56 -11.23 2.88
C ILE A 71 -5.30 -12.01 1.80
N LYS A 72 -4.59 -12.59 0.84
CA LYS A 72 -5.22 -13.37 -0.23
C LYS A 72 -5.99 -14.57 0.33
N ARG A 73 -5.39 -15.34 1.23
CA ARG A 73 -6.06 -16.47 1.90
C ARG A 73 -7.26 -16.03 2.72
N PHE A 74 -7.16 -14.88 3.39
CA PHE A 74 -8.29 -14.32 4.12
C PHE A 74 -9.46 -14.00 3.19
N ILE A 75 -9.21 -13.28 2.07
CA ILE A 75 -10.24 -12.95 1.10
C ILE A 75 -10.86 -14.23 0.54
N ASP A 76 -10.07 -15.19 0.08
CA ASP A 76 -10.55 -16.45 -0.49
C ASP A 76 -11.42 -17.22 0.51
N SER A 77 -11.01 -17.27 1.79
CA SER A 77 -11.79 -17.91 2.85
C SER A 77 -13.13 -17.22 3.12
N GLN A 78 -13.15 -15.88 3.05
CA GLN A 78 -14.38 -15.12 3.23
C GLN A 78 -15.33 -15.30 2.04
N LEU A 79 -14.85 -15.27 0.82
CA LEU A 79 -15.67 -15.50 -0.36
C LEU A 79 -16.22 -16.92 -0.38
N ALA A 80 -15.48 -17.91 0.12
CA ALA A 80 -15.94 -19.29 0.22
C ALA A 80 -17.07 -19.50 1.25
N CYS A 81 -17.12 -18.71 2.31
CA CYS A 81 -18.09 -18.90 3.41
C CYS A 81 -19.20 -17.85 3.48
N TRP A 82 -19.11 -16.75 2.71
CA TRP A 82 -20.07 -15.65 2.72
C TRP A 82 -20.74 -15.45 1.34
N PRO A 83 -21.93 -16.03 1.10
CA PRO A 83 -22.58 -16.02 -0.21
C PRO A 83 -22.82 -14.64 -0.81
N LEU A 84 -23.20 -13.65 0.00
CA LEU A 84 -23.38 -12.28 -0.46
C LEU A 84 -22.10 -11.68 -1.02
N ALA A 85 -21.00 -11.80 -0.27
CA ALA A 85 -19.70 -11.29 -0.71
C ALA A 85 -19.22 -12.03 -1.96
N HIS A 86 -19.35 -13.36 -1.99
CA HIS A 86 -19.00 -14.17 -3.14
C HIS A 86 -19.73 -13.72 -4.41
N HIS A 87 -21.07 -13.67 -4.36
CA HIS A 87 -21.90 -13.24 -5.49
C HIS A 87 -21.49 -11.86 -6.03
N ASN A 88 -21.31 -10.89 -5.13
CA ASN A 88 -20.97 -9.52 -5.53
C ASN A 88 -19.54 -9.38 -6.06
N HIS A 89 -18.61 -10.20 -5.56
CA HIS A 89 -17.24 -10.26 -6.10
C HIS A 89 -17.19 -10.95 -7.46
N GLU A 90 -17.95 -12.01 -7.68
CA GLU A 90 -18.09 -12.63 -9.01
C GLU A 90 -18.72 -11.67 -10.02
N ALA A 91 -19.72 -10.89 -9.60
CA ALA A 91 -20.38 -9.90 -10.46
C ALA A 91 -19.42 -8.83 -10.99
N LEU A 92 -18.31 -8.54 -10.30
CA LEU A 92 -17.27 -7.63 -10.79
C LEU A 92 -16.68 -8.08 -12.14
N GLN A 93 -16.65 -9.38 -12.44
CA GLN A 93 -16.08 -9.92 -13.69
C GLN A 93 -16.95 -9.55 -14.90
N THR A 94 -18.22 -9.24 -14.68
CA THR A 94 -19.18 -8.90 -15.73
C THR A 94 -19.57 -7.42 -15.74
N VAL A 95 -18.94 -6.62 -14.90
CA VAL A 95 -19.18 -5.18 -14.82
C VAL A 95 -18.74 -4.50 -16.11
N GLN A 96 -19.63 -3.68 -16.67
CA GLN A 96 -19.31 -2.87 -17.84
C GLN A 96 -18.43 -1.69 -17.43
N THR A 97 -17.32 -1.53 -18.12
CA THR A 97 -16.39 -0.42 -17.93
C THR A 97 -16.19 0.35 -19.24
N LYS A 98 -15.96 1.64 -19.13
CA LYS A 98 -15.58 2.51 -20.24
C LYS A 98 -14.41 3.39 -19.82
N GLU A 99 -13.39 3.42 -20.64
CA GLU A 99 -12.29 4.36 -20.45
C GLU A 99 -12.61 5.69 -21.14
N LEU A 100 -12.32 6.78 -20.43
CA LEU A 100 -12.41 8.16 -20.91
C LEU A 100 -11.06 8.82 -20.74
N SER A 101 -10.58 9.49 -21.77
CA SER A 101 -9.40 10.33 -21.67
C SER A 101 -9.84 11.79 -21.51
N ILE A 102 -9.44 12.43 -20.41
CA ILE A 102 -9.74 13.83 -20.11
C ILE A 102 -8.43 14.50 -19.74
N ASN A 103 -8.01 15.50 -20.50
CA ASN A 103 -6.75 16.23 -20.31
C ASN A 103 -5.49 15.32 -20.27
N GLY A 104 -5.51 14.20 -21.01
CA GLY A 104 -4.41 13.23 -21.01
C GLY A 104 -4.41 12.22 -19.85
N TYR A 105 -5.39 12.28 -18.96
CA TYR A 105 -5.58 11.31 -17.89
C TYR A 105 -6.68 10.31 -18.25
N THR A 106 -6.45 9.05 -17.91
CA THR A 106 -7.43 7.99 -18.12
C THR A 106 -8.36 7.87 -16.91
N PHE A 107 -9.66 7.95 -17.18
CA PHE A 107 -10.72 7.69 -16.22
C PHE A 107 -11.44 6.42 -16.59
N VAL A 108 -11.71 5.56 -15.60
CA VAL A 108 -12.50 4.36 -15.78
C VAL A 108 -13.89 4.58 -15.20
N VAL A 109 -14.88 4.61 -16.07
CA VAL A 109 -16.29 4.66 -15.67
C VAL A 109 -16.79 3.23 -15.56
N GLN A 110 -17.37 2.87 -14.40
CA GLN A 110 -17.87 1.54 -14.11
C GLN A 110 -19.38 1.58 -13.85
N CYS A 111 -20.12 0.69 -14.50
CA CYS A 111 -21.54 0.44 -14.23
C CYS A 111 -21.68 -0.85 -13.43
N ASN A 112 -21.83 -0.75 -12.11
CA ASN A 112 -21.95 -1.89 -11.19
C ASN A 112 -23.31 -1.86 -10.48
N ALA A 113 -24.29 -2.61 -10.99
CA ALA A 113 -25.62 -2.65 -10.44
C ALA A 113 -25.70 -3.23 -9.02
N GLN A 114 -24.79 -4.12 -8.64
CA GLN A 114 -24.74 -4.75 -7.31
C GLN A 114 -24.39 -3.73 -6.20
N ARG A 115 -23.82 -2.60 -6.58
CA ARG A 115 -23.51 -1.54 -5.64
C ARG A 115 -24.70 -0.61 -5.33
N ALA A 116 -25.82 -0.76 -6.01
CA ALA A 116 -26.99 0.09 -5.76
C ALA A 116 -27.37 0.17 -4.27
N VAL A 117 -27.32 -0.98 -3.56
CA VAL A 117 -27.60 -1.04 -2.11
C VAL A 117 -26.66 -0.13 -1.30
N SER A 118 -25.37 -0.16 -1.63
CA SER A 118 -24.35 0.63 -0.92
C SER A 118 -24.39 2.10 -1.31
N THR A 119 -24.62 2.43 -2.59
CA THR A 119 -24.60 3.81 -3.09
C THR A 119 -25.89 4.57 -2.79
N THR A 120 -27.00 3.88 -2.55
CA THR A 120 -28.30 4.47 -2.18
C THR A 120 -28.57 4.37 -0.68
N ALA A 121 -27.58 4.04 0.14
CA ALA A 121 -27.70 4.01 1.58
C ALA A 121 -28.14 5.38 2.10
N LYS A 122 -29.19 5.38 2.94
CA LYS A 122 -29.65 6.61 3.57
C LYS A 122 -28.65 7.03 4.64
N VAL A 123 -28.12 8.23 4.52
CA VAL A 123 -27.08 8.78 5.40
C VAL A 123 -27.53 10.06 6.12
N ASP A 124 -28.81 10.35 6.09
CA ASP A 124 -29.40 11.39 6.93
C ASP A 124 -29.37 10.96 8.41
N LYS A 125 -29.38 11.93 9.31
CA LYS A 125 -29.22 11.74 10.75
C LYS A 125 -30.25 10.76 11.33
N ASP A 126 -31.50 10.88 10.92
CA ASP A 126 -32.59 10.07 11.45
C ASP A 126 -32.47 8.61 11.00
N SER A 127 -32.11 8.39 9.73
CA SER A 127 -31.87 7.06 9.18
C SER A 127 -30.67 6.37 9.82
N ILE A 128 -29.60 7.11 10.12
CA ILE A 128 -28.42 6.57 10.81
C ILE A 128 -28.77 6.16 12.22
N GLN A 129 -29.51 6.99 12.97
CA GLN A 129 -29.91 6.68 14.34
C GLN A 129 -30.90 5.51 14.42
N ALA A 130 -31.72 5.30 13.39
CA ALA A 130 -32.73 4.23 13.36
C ALA A 130 -32.15 2.85 13.00
N ARG A 131 -30.91 2.75 12.51
CA ARG A 131 -30.31 1.49 12.10
C ARG A 131 -29.13 1.06 13.00
N PRO A 132 -28.94 -0.24 13.25
CA PRO A 132 -27.69 -0.69 13.81
C PRO A 132 -26.53 -0.42 12.84
N CYS A 133 -25.38 -0.02 13.37
CA CYS A 133 -24.19 0.21 12.56
C CYS A 133 -23.66 -1.13 12.04
N PHE A 134 -23.62 -1.30 10.71
CA PHE A 134 -23.18 -2.55 10.08
C PHE A 134 -21.64 -2.76 10.13
N LEU A 135 -20.88 -1.76 10.56
CA LEU A 135 -19.44 -1.90 10.78
C LEU A 135 -19.11 -2.35 12.22
N CYS A 136 -20.03 -2.18 13.16
CA CYS A 136 -19.85 -2.70 14.51
C CYS A 136 -19.89 -4.24 14.51
N LYS A 137 -18.96 -4.88 15.21
CA LYS A 137 -18.77 -6.33 15.20
C LYS A 137 -20.03 -7.11 15.58
N GLU A 138 -20.78 -6.62 16.56
CA GLU A 138 -22.01 -7.21 17.07
C GLU A 138 -23.15 -7.23 16.05
N ASN A 139 -23.09 -6.35 15.05
CA ASN A 139 -24.14 -6.21 14.02
C ASN A 139 -23.73 -6.87 12.69
N GLN A 140 -22.51 -7.41 12.60
CA GLN A 140 -22.03 -8.07 11.40
C GLN A 140 -22.68 -9.45 11.20
N PRO A 141 -22.90 -9.87 9.95
CA PRO A 141 -23.33 -11.24 9.65
C PRO A 141 -22.35 -12.26 10.24
N LYS A 142 -22.87 -13.43 10.64
CA LYS A 142 -22.05 -14.52 11.21
C LYS A 142 -20.96 -15.03 10.25
N GLU A 143 -21.20 -14.90 8.97
CA GLU A 143 -20.30 -15.27 7.88
C GLU A 143 -19.14 -14.29 7.76
N GLN A 144 -19.36 -13.02 8.08
CA GLN A 144 -18.32 -11.98 7.99
C GLN A 144 -17.31 -12.16 9.11
N LYS A 145 -16.07 -12.47 8.73
CA LYS A 145 -14.93 -12.52 9.64
C LYS A 145 -14.06 -11.29 9.42
N ALA A 146 -13.27 -10.99 10.42
CA ALA A 146 -12.26 -9.95 10.33
C ALA A 146 -10.87 -10.56 10.52
N LEU A 147 -9.89 -10.02 9.79
CA LEU A 147 -8.50 -10.22 10.13
C LEU A 147 -8.14 -9.16 11.18
N GLU A 148 -7.90 -9.63 12.39
CA GLU A 148 -7.56 -8.75 13.52
C GLU A 148 -6.16 -8.18 13.34
N THR A 149 -6.00 -6.90 13.63
CA THR A 149 -4.72 -6.22 13.60
C THR A 149 -4.27 -5.90 15.03
N ILE A 150 -2.98 -5.59 15.17
CA ILE A 150 -2.43 -5.08 16.44
C ILE A 150 -2.85 -3.63 16.70
N THR A 151 -3.41 -2.96 15.70
CA THR A 151 -3.88 -1.58 15.76
C THR A 151 -5.35 -1.51 16.22
N ALA A 152 -5.89 -0.31 16.29
CA ALA A 152 -7.29 -0.08 16.62
C ALA A 152 -8.29 -0.49 15.51
N ASN A 153 -7.82 -1.09 14.41
CA ASN A 153 -8.62 -1.41 13.24
C ASN A 153 -8.80 -2.92 13.05
N ARG A 154 -9.82 -3.29 12.28
CA ARG A 154 -10.12 -4.64 11.79
C ARG A 154 -10.21 -4.63 10.28
N ILE A 155 -9.64 -5.62 9.63
CA ILE A 155 -9.70 -5.77 8.17
C ILE A 155 -10.83 -6.74 7.83
N CYS A 156 -11.80 -6.28 7.08
CA CYS A 156 -12.93 -7.06 6.58
C CYS A 156 -12.94 -7.07 5.05
N VAL A 157 -13.49 -8.11 4.44
CA VAL A 157 -13.82 -8.09 3.00
C VAL A 157 -15.03 -7.19 2.80
N ASN A 158 -14.95 -6.29 1.81
CA ASN A 158 -16.10 -5.44 1.48
C ASN A 158 -17.14 -6.26 0.69
N PRO A 159 -18.39 -6.38 1.17
CA PRO A 159 -19.40 -7.17 0.50
C PRO A 159 -19.98 -6.54 -0.77
N TYR A 160 -19.69 -5.25 -1.01
CA TYR A 160 -20.10 -4.51 -2.20
C TYR A 160 -18.87 -3.90 -2.90
N PRO A 161 -18.00 -4.74 -3.48
CA PRO A 161 -16.70 -4.28 -3.96
C PRO A 161 -16.81 -3.31 -5.14
N ILE A 162 -15.85 -2.36 -5.21
CA ILE A 162 -15.66 -1.49 -6.37
C ILE A 162 -14.63 -2.12 -7.32
N LEU A 163 -13.60 -2.71 -6.73
CA LEU A 163 -12.46 -3.31 -7.40
C LEU A 163 -12.20 -4.69 -6.80
N PRO A 164 -11.45 -5.56 -7.47
CA PRO A 164 -11.02 -6.84 -6.90
C PRO A 164 -10.30 -6.65 -5.55
N ASP A 165 -10.39 -7.66 -4.70
CA ASP A 165 -9.74 -7.68 -3.39
C ASP A 165 -10.05 -6.46 -2.50
N HIS A 166 -11.26 -5.89 -2.64
CA HIS A 166 -11.71 -4.72 -1.91
C HIS A 166 -11.92 -5.02 -0.42
N LEU A 167 -11.23 -4.28 0.42
CA LEU A 167 -11.24 -4.40 1.88
C LEU A 167 -11.91 -3.18 2.52
N THR A 168 -12.51 -3.41 3.68
CA THR A 168 -12.95 -2.35 4.61
C THR A 168 -12.11 -2.46 5.88
N ILE A 169 -11.40 -1.41 6.24
CA ILE A 169 -10.59 -1.32 7.44
C ILE A 169 -11.37 -0.46 8.44
N ALA A 170 -12.15 -1.12 9.29
CA ALA A 170 -13.04 -0.47 10.24
C ALA A 170 -12.38 -0.34 11.61
N HIS A 171 -12.54 0.80 12.25
CA HIS A 171 -12.13 0.98 13.64
C HIS A 171 -12.86 -0.01 14.54
N LYS A 172 -12.23 -0.47 15.62
CA LYS A 172 -12.84 -1.45 16.55
C LYS A 172 -13.99 -0.86 17.33
N ASP A 173 -13.86 0.42 17.69
CA ASP A 173 -14.89 1.15 18.40
C ASP A 173 -15.76 1.94 17.44
N HIS A 174 -17.01 2.16 17.83
CA HIS A 174 -17.96 2.99 17.08
C HIS A 174 -17.65 4.48 17.31
N ILE A 175 -16.80 5.04 16.45
CA ILE A 175 -16.38 6.45 16.49
C ILE A 175 -16.68 7.13 15.15
N PRO A 176 -16.92 8.45 15.12
CA PRO A 176 -17.35 9.15 13.92
C PRO A 176 -16.36 9.04 12.76
N GLN A 177 -16.87 9.11 11.52
CA GLN A 177 -16.08 9.13 10.29
C GLN A 177 -15.41 10.50 10.10
N LEU A 178 -14.42 10.80 10.94
CA LEU A 178 -13.67 12.06 10.95
C LEU A 178 -12.17 11.80 10.88
N MET A 179 -11.45 12.64 10.13
CA MET A 179 -9.98 12.68 10.11
C MET A 179 -9.50 13.76 11.10
N ASP A 180 -9.88 13.61 12.35
CA ASP A 180 -9.43 14.45 13.46
C ASP A 180 -8.20 13.81 14.11
N GLU A 181 -7.22 14.62 14.53
CA GLU A 181 -5.96 14.14 15.12
C GLU A 181 -6.15 13.31 16.40
N ASN A 182 -7.26 13.52 17.11
CA ASN A 182 -7.59 12.79 18.34
C ASN A 182 -8.32 11.46 18.07
N ILE A 183 -8.79 11.25 16.83
CA ILE A 183 -9.62 10.10 16.43
C ILE A 183 -8.89 9.25 15.39
N PHE A 184 -8.26 9.89 14.42
CA PHE A 184 -7.62 9.23 13.29
C PHE A 184 -6.14 8.96 13.54
N SER A 185 -5.75 7.69 13.53
CA SER A 185 -4.35 7.30 13.72
C SER A 185 -3.63 7.13 12.38
N TYR A 186 -2.73 8.05 12.08
CA TYR A 186 -1.81 7.92 10.93
C TYR A 186 -0.85 6.75 11.09
N ASP A 187 -0.51 6.36 12.31
CA ASP A 187 0.36 5.21 12.56
C ASP A 187 -0.32 3.89 12.19
N ASP A 188 -1.65 3.79 12.37
CA ASP A 188 -2.43 2.65 11.91
C ASP A 188 -2.42 2.51 10.39
N VAL A 189 -2.55 3.65 9.68
CA VAL A 189 -2.43 3.70 8.21
C VAL A 189 -1.04 3.27 7.77
N ARG A 190 -0.01 3.80 8.41
CA ARG A 190 1.40 3.46 8.13
C ARG A 190 1.65 1.98 8.35
N ALA A 191 1.24 1.44 9.49
CA ALA A 191 1.40 0.03 9.82
C ALA A 191 0.72 -0.88 8.78
N PHE A 192 -0.47 -0.50 8.31
CA PHE A 192 -1.15 -1.25 7.27
C PHE A 192 -0.38 -1.24 5.94
N VAL A 193 0.01 -0.05 5.45
CA VAL A 193 0.69 0.05 4.12
C VAL A 193 2.10 -0.53 4.14
N GLN A 194 2.77 -0.52 5.29
CA GLN A 194 4.05 -1.20 5.48
C GLN A 194 3.89 -2.72 5.44
N LYS A 195 2.87 -3.24 6.10
CA LYS A 195 2.59 -4.69 6.12
C LYS A 195 2.07 -5.19 4.78
N TYR A 196 1.27 -4.40 4.08
CA TYR A 196 0.62 -4.75 2.80
C TYR A 196 0.95 -3.73 1.70
N PRO A 197 2.20 -3.68 1.23
CA PRO A 197 2.68 -2.62 0.33
C PRO A 197 2.03 -2.61 -1.05
N ASP A 198 1.35 -3.69 -1.45
CA ASP A 198 0.59 -3.78 -2.70
C ASP A 198 -0.77 -3.08 -2.63
N TYR A 199 -1.21 -2.67 -1.44
CA TYR A 199 -2.51 -2.01 -1.25
C TYR A 199 -2.38 -0.50 -1.18
N ALA A 200 -3.39 0.17 -1.72
CA ALA A 200 -3.68 1.58 -1.47
C ALA A 200 -4.85 1.68 -0.51
N LEU A 201 -4.79 2.63 0.41
CA LEU A 201 -5.91 2.99 1.27
C LEU A 201 -6.56 4.27 0.76
N PHE A 202 -7.88 4.35 0.89
CA PHE A 202 -8.62 5.57 0.64
C PHE A 202 -9.70 5.78 1.70
N TYR A 203 -10.06 7.03 1.87
CA TYR A 203 -11.02 7.49 2.87
C TYR A 203 -12.11 8.30 2.19
N ASN A 204 -13.35 7.99 2.50
CA ASN A 204 -14.51 8.81 2.13
C ASN A 204 -15.01 9.53 3.38
N GLY A 205 -15.00 10.87 3.36
CA GLY A 205 -15.53 11.65 4.47
C GLY A 205 -17.03 11.44 4.68
N ALA A 206 -17.51 11.76 5.87
CA ALA A 206 -18.91 11.55 6.29
C ALA A 206 -19.92 12.15 5.32
N HIS A 207 -19.58 13.30 4.69
CA HIS A 207 -20.43 13.99 3.71
C HIS A 207 -19.91 13.85 2.27
N CYS A 208 -18.98 12.94 2.03
CA CYS A 208 -18.30 12.72 0.74
C CYS A 208 -18.43 11.28 0.27
N GLY A 209 -19.62 10.67 0.43
CA GLY A 209 -19.93 9.34 -0.09
C GLY A 209 -19.66 8.17 0.85
N ALA A 210 -19.34 8.39 2.13
CA ALA A 210 -19.30 7.32 3.12
C ALA A 210 -20.70 6.76 3.36
N SER A 211 -20.88 5.44 3.22
CA SER A 211 -22.14 4.75 3.53
C SER A 211 -22.36 4.51 5.04
N ALA A 212 -21.30 4.64 5.84
CA ALA A 212 -21.32 4.63 7.31
C ALA A 212 -20.62 5.89 7.84
N PRO A 213 -21.27 7.07 7.79
CA PRO A 213 -20.67 8.32 8.26
C PRO A 213 -20.54 8.41 9.79
N ASP A 214 -21.12 7.45 10.48
CA ASP A 214 -21.13 7.29 11.92
C ASP A 214 -20.04 6.36 12.46
N HIS A 215 -19.27 5.70 11.57
CA HIS A 215 -18.24 4.75 12.00
C HIS A 215 -16.95 4.90 11.17
N LEU A 216 -15.85 5.23 11.85
CA LEU A 216 -14.54 5.43 11.20
C LEU A 216 -14.09 4.17 10.47
N HIS A 217 -13.84 4.31 9.18
CA HIS A 217 -13.30 3.26 8.35
C HIS A 217 -12.52 3.82 7.17
N LEU A 218 -11.55 3.03 6.74
CA LEU A 218 -10.85 3.19 5.48
C LEU A 218 -11.24 2.05 4.54
N GLN A 219 -10.92 2.22 3.28
CA GLN A 219 -11.09 1.19 2.28
C GLN A 219 -9.73 0.86 1.68
N GLY A 220 -9.48 -0.42 1.40
CA GLY A 220 -8.24 -0.92 0.83
C GLY A 220 -8.48 -1.63 -0.49
N VAL A 221 -7.66 -1.31 -1.49
CA VAL A 221 -7.68 -1.97 -2.81
C VAL A 221 -6.25 -2.17 -3.30
N ARG A 222 -6.03 -3.04 -4.27
CA ARG A 222 -4.70 -3.18 -4.87
C ARG A 222 -4.30 -1.92 -5.61
N LYS A 223 -3.06 -1.48 -5.42
CA LYS A 223 -2.49 -0.31 -6.13
C LYS A 223 -2.59 -0.43 -7.64
N THR A 224 -2.44 -1.65 -8.17
CA THR A 224 -2.52 -1.95 -9.60
C THR A 224 -3.88 -1.66 -10.21
N ASP A 225 -4.93 -1.69 -9.39
CA ASP A 225 -6.31 -1.53 -9.84
C ASP A 225 -6.82 -0.08 -9.71
N VAL A 226 -5.97 0.81 -9.18
CA VAL A 226 -6.31 2.23 -8.97
C VAL A 226 -5.76 3.09 -10.10
N PRO A 227 -6.59 3.62 -11.02
CA PRO A 227 -6.13 4.29 -12.25
C PRO A 227 -5.29 5.54 -12.03
N ILE A 228 -5.42 6.23 -10.91
CA ILE A 228 -4.66 7.45 -10.61
C ILE A 228 -3.19 7.14 -10.24
N ILE A 229 -2.90 6.00 -9.65
CA ILE A 229 -1.57 5.69 -9.10
C ILE A 229 -0.46 5.74 -10.18
N PRO A 230 -0.63 5.15 -11.38
CA PRO A 230 0.38 5.29 -12.43
C PRO A 230 0.64 6.73 -12.88
N ASN A 231 -0.34 7.62 -12.69
CA ASN A 231 -0.28 9.01 -13.12
C ASN A 231 0.27 9.97 -12.06
N VAL A 232 0.56 9.49 -10.84
CA VAL A 232 0.97 10.36 -9.71
C VAL A 232 2.21 11.18 -10.06
N GLN A 233 3.20 10.60 -10.73
CA GLN A 233 4.42 11.31 -11.11
C GLN A 233 4.13 12.43 -12.12
N GLN A 234 3.26 12.20 -13.09
CA GLN A 234 2.81 13.22 -14.03
C GLN A 234 2.03 14.34 -13.32
N LEU A 235 1.13 13.96 -12.40
CA LEU A 235 0.35 14.91 -11.59
C LEU A 235 1.26 15.83 -10.77
N ILE A 236 2.32 15.29 -10.18
CA ILE A 236 3.33 16.03 -9.42
C ILE A 236 4.11 16.99 -10.33
N THR A 237 4.52 16.53 -11.52
CA THR A 237 5.30 17.34 -12.46
C THR A 237 4.54 18.59 -12.93
N HIS A 238 3.22 18.49 -13.06
CA HIS A 238 2.35 19.60 -13.50
C HIS A 238 1.74 20.39 -12.34
N ALA A 239 2.03 20.02 -11.09
CA ALA A 239 1.49 20.68 -9.92
C ALA A 239 2.32 21.87 -9.47
N GLN A 240 1.67 22.82 -8.80
CA GLN A 240 2.36 23.86 -8.05
C GLN A 240 2.87 23.25 -6.73
N THR A 241 4.17 23.37 -6.49
CA THR A 241 4.74 23.01 -5.18
C THR A 241 4.41 24.10 -4.17
N ILE A 242 3.90 23.71 -3.01
CA ILE A 242 3.66 24.61 -1.88
C ILE A 242 4.79 24.37 -0.88
N ASP A 243 5.50 25.43 -0.54
CA ASP A 243 6.49 25.40 0.53
C ASP A 243 5.79 25.49 1.89
N ILE A 244 5.83 24.40 2.63
CA ILE A 244 5.21 24.30 3.96
C ILE A 244 5.95 25.21 4.95
N ARG A 245 7.26 25.41 4.82
CA ARG A 245 8.06 26.23 5.73
C ARG A 245 7.56 27.68 5.73
N SER A 246 7.28 28.22 4.56
CA SER A 246 6.76 29.58 4.42
C SER A 246 5.35 29.76 5.00
N MET A 247 4.57 28.69 5.11
CA MET A 247 3.19 28.76 5.64
C MET A 247 3.12 28.66 7.17
N TYR A 248 3.94 27.80 7.77
CA TYR A 248 3.86 27.52 9.21
C TYR A 248 4.91 28.23 10.05
N PHE A 249 6.03 28.63 9.44
CA PHE A 249 7.16 29.21 10.15
C PHE A 249 7.70 30.47 9.45
N PRO A 250 6.87 31.51 9.26
CA PRO A 250 7.31 32.74 8.59
C PRO A 250 8.36 33.54 9.39
N TYR A 251 8.66 33.12 10.62
CA TYR A 251 9.56 33.82 11.55
C TYR A 251 10.79 33.00 11.95
N LEU A 252 10.99 31.80 11.42
CA LEU A 252 12.21 31.05 11.68
C LEU A 252 13.30 31.51 10.73
N GLU A 253 14.31 32.17 11.30
CA GLU A 253 15.58 32.43 10.63
C GLU A 253 16.21 31.09 10.24
N GLU A 254 16.89 31.07 9.08
CA GLU A 254 17.51 29.90 8.48
C GLU A 254 18.41 29.19 9.53
N GLU A 255 18.35 27.84 9.60
CA GLU A 255 19.30 26.94 10.29
C GLU A 255 18.93 26.37 11.67
N GLU A 256 17.69 26.23 12.05
CA GLU A 256 17.42 25.18 13.04
C GLU A 256 16.97 23.90 12.32
N ASP A 257 17.77 22.84 12.50
CA ASP A 257 17.52 21.46 12.02
C ASP A 257 16.24 20.86 12.67
N TYR A 258 15.10 21.35 12.25
CA TYR A 258 13.89 20.59 12.45
C TYR A 258 13.82 19.50 11.37
N PRO A 259 13.69 18.23 11.74
CA PRO A 259 13.55 17.13 10.78
C PRO A 259 12.15 17.12 10.17
N LEU A 260 11.71 18.25 9.59
CA LEU A 260 10.71 18.25 8.54
C LEU A 260 11.39 17.74 7.27
N GLU A 261 12.07 16.59 7.39
CA GLU A 261 12.61 15.88 6.26
C GLU A 261 11.48 15.61 5.29
N CYS A 262 11.31 16.60 4.38
CA CYS A 262 10.83 16.36 3.03
C CYS A 262 9.39 15.92 2.83
N SER A 263 8.45 16.40 3.63
CA SER A 263 7.07 16.39 3.17
C SER A 263 6.87 17.54 2.19
N ARG A 264 6.47 17.23 0.96
CA ARG A 264 6.13 18.21 -0.07
C ARG A 264 4.64 18.19 -0.33
N ILE A 265 4.06 19.38 -0.46
CA ILE A 265 2.66 19.54 -0.88
C ILE A 265 2.66 20.00 -2.33
N TYR A 266 1.89 19.30 -3.14
CA TYR A 266 1.67 19.66 -4.53
C TYR A 266 0.18 19.94 -4.74
N LEU A 267 -0.13 21.04 -5.38
CA LEU A 267 -1.49 21.44 -5.72
C LEU A 267 -1.66 21.40 -7.24
N ASN A 268 -2.49 20.50 -7.74
CA ASN A 268 -2.87 20.43 -9.14
C ASN A 268 -4.34 20.90 -9.28
N THR A 269 -4.52 22.07 -9.88
CA THR A 269 -5.84 22.71 -10.06
C THR A 269 -6.22 22.93 -11.50
N LYS A 270 -5.30 22.68 -12.46
CA LYS A 270 -5.49 23.06 -13.86
C LYS A 270 -5.64 21.88 -14.80
N ASP A 271 -4.80 20.85 -14.63
CA ASP A 271 -4.68 19.78 -15.62
C ASP A 271 -5.58 18.59 -15.31
N TYR A 272 -5.73 18.26 -14.03
CA TYR A 272 -6.65 17.20 -13.60
C TYR A 272 -8.08 17.74 -13.47
N PRO A 273 -9.11 16.99 -13.88
CA PRO A 273 -10.51 17.45 -13.91
C PRO A 273 -11.10 17.88 -12.56
N CYS A 274 -10.49 17.48 -11.46
CA CYS A 274 -10.84 17.99 -10.13
C CYS A 274 -9.56 18.44 -9.39
N PRO A 275 -9.67 19.43 -8.49
CA PRO A 275 -8.53 19.86 -7.69
C PRO A 275 -7.96 18.71 -6.87
N LEU A 276 -6.62 18.56 -6.92
CA LEU A 276 -5.89 17.56 -6.17
C LEU A 276 -4.84 18.21 -5.28
N VAL A 277 -4.75 17.73 -4.06
CA VAL A 277 -3.63 17.99 -3.15
C VAL A 277 -2.87 16.68 -2.99
N ILE A 278 -1.59 16.69 -3.30
CA ILE A 278 -0.72 15.53 -3.17
C ILE A 278 0.29 15.83 -2.07
N LEU A 279 0.33 14.99 -1.05
CA LEU A 279 1.33 15.03 0.00
C LEU A 279 2.35 13.93 -0.29
N SER A 280 3.62 14.30 -0.36
CA SER A 280 4.71 13.35 -0.55
C SER A 280 5.67 13.46 0.62
N SER A 281 6.02 12.33 1.20
CA SER A 281 7.07 12.20 2.22
C SER A 281 8.24 11.40 1.63
N ASN A 282 9.46 11.91 1.79
CA ASN A 282 10.68 11.23 1.37
C ASN A 282 11.29 10.40 2.50
N THR A 283 10.60 10.21 3.60
CA THR A 283 11.08 9.34 4.66
C THR A 283 11.12 7.90 4.15
N HIS A 284 12.28 7.51 3.62
CA HIS A 284 12.65 6.12 3.51
C HIS A 284 12.86 5.60 4.94
N TYR A 285 11.87 4.95 5.48
CA TYR A 285 12.08 4.09 6.63
C TYR A 285 12.69 2.80 6.09
N ASP A 286 14.02 2.66 6.28
CA ASP A 286 14.75 1.40 6.09
C ASP A 286 14.23 0.32 7.05
#